data_90d002510454a468d6f606659687538a
#
_entry.id   90d002510454a468d6f606659687538a
#
_cell.length_a   1.000
_cell.length_b   1.000
_cell.length_c   1.000
_cell.angle_alpha   90.00
_cell.angle_beta   90.00
_cell.angle_gamma   90.00
#
_symmetry.space_group_name_H-M   'P 1'
#
loop_
_entity.id
_entity.type
_entity.pdbx_description
1 polymer ?
#
loop_
_entity_poly.entity_id
_entity_poly.type
_entity_poly.pdbx_seq_one_letter_code
_entity_poly.pdbx_strand_id
1 'polypeptide(L)'
;MDHALMTSTTATDSPSTTNTERYRVARDQMVRLIGDYETAVREFRWPAITGRFNWAIDWFDVIARGNDRTALWLCEQDGTETKVSFDEMATRSDRVATWLAELGIGKGDRVILMLGNQVELWEAMLAVCKLGAIVIPTTAALGPADLRDRIDRGAARCVIVNAADTAKFAEIDGDYLRIAVGDAVPGWHSYGDSAAVTSAGPFDVVTEVGDPMLIYFTSGTTSRPKLVEHSQTSYAVGHFTTMAWIGVRPGDVHLAISSPGWAKHAWSCFFAPWIAEATIFVYNYARFDAQALMMQLRRARVTTFCAPPTVWRMLIQADLGERPEGMRELLGAGEPLNPDVIRQVEKAWGLTIRDGFGQTETTLQVGNTPGAPVKAGSMGRPMPGVPVVLIDPISGELADEGEICLDLAQHPVNLMTGYLGDPERNALVTAGGYYHTGDVAQRDSDGYITYIGRTDDVFKSSDYKVSPFELESVLIEHPAVVEAAVVPQPDDTRLAVPKAYVTLASGWEPDEQTARSILEYSRDHLAPYLKVRRVEFFELPKTISGKIRRVELQQREAAAHRDKETITTEYRYEDLVD
;
A
#
# COMPACT_ATOMS: atom_id res chain seq x y z
N MET A 1 17.70 -46.14 18.32
CA MET A 1 19.08 -45.85 18.75
C MET A 1 19.53 -44.69 17.92
N ASP A 2 19.98 -43.68 18.62
CA ASP A 2 20.57 -42.42 18.16
C ASP A 2 19.65 -41.39 17.46
N HIS A 3 18.94 -40.64 18.31
CA HIS A 3 18.48 -39.30 18.05
C HIS A 3 19.68 -38.36 18.09
N ALA A 4 20.15 -37.92 16.92
CA ALA A 4 21.09 -36.81 16.84
C ALA A 4 20.31 -35.49 17.07
N LEU A 5 20.50 -34.91 18.24
CA LEU A 5 20.11 -33.54 18.57
C LEU A 5 20.86 -32.59 17.62
N MET A 6 20.12 -31.97 16.70
CA MET A 6 20.61 -30.79 16.01
C MET A 6 20.62 -29.62 17.00
N THR A 7 21.80 -29.32 17.48
CA THR A 7 22.06 -28.12 18.25
C THR A 7 21.85 -26.89 17.36
N SER A 8 20.85 -26.11 17.69
CA SER A 8 20.65 -24.74 17.22
C SER A 8 21.92 -23.94 17.55
N THR A 9 22.70 -23.63 16.53
CA THR A 9 23.75 -22.60 16.64
C THR A 9 23.07 -21.24 16.71
N THR A 10 22.77 -20.79 17.94
CA THR A 10 22.51 -19.40 18.22
C THR A 10 23.75 -18.59 17.84
N ALA A 11 23.62 -17.71 16.87
CA ALA A 11 24.64 -16.69 16.61
C ALA A 11 24.88 -15.94 17.94
N THR A 12 26.09 -16.04 18.48
CA THR A 12 26.49 -15.35 19.68
C THR A 12 26.55 -13.87 19.36
N ASP A 13 25.52 -13.13 19.77
CA ASP A 13 25.53 -11.67 19.82
C ASP A 13 26.66 -11.23 20.75
N SER A 14 27.67 -10.59 20.19
CA SER A 14 28.68 -9.89 20.99
C SER A 14 27.98 -8.74 21.75
N PRO A 15 28.23 -8.56 23.07
CA PRO A 15 27.49 -7.60 23.89
C PRO A 15 27.71 -6.11 23.59
N SER A 16 28.39 -5.77 22.50
CA SER A 16 28.75 -4.40 22.12
C SER A 16 28.08 -3.87 20.81
N THR A 17 27.27 -4.69 20.12
CA THR A 17 26.69 -4.25 18.84
C THR A 17 25.45 -3.40 19.06
N THR A 18 25.44 -2.16 18.52
CA THR A 18 24.30 -1.22 18.63
C THR A 18 23.13 -1.65 17.73
N ASN A 19 21.92 -1.15 18.02
CA ASN A 19 20.76 -1.37 17.14
C ASN A 19 21.00 -0.81 15.74
N THR A 20 21.65 0.33 15.61
CA THR A 20 22.07 0.93 14.33
C THR A 20 22.95 -0.02 13.51
N GLU A 21 23.94 -0.66 14.16
CA GLU A 21 24.83 -1.61 13.48
C GLU A 21 24.08 -2.87 13.06
N ARG A 22 23.22 -3.42 13.91
CA ARG A 22 22.37 -4.58 13.57
C ARG A 22 21.45 -4.28 12.40
N TYR A 23 20.84 -3.10 12.41
CA TYR A 23 19.99 -2.62 11.33
C TYR A 23 20.79 -2.50 10.02
N ARG A 24 21.96 -1.88 10.06
CA ARG A 24 22.85 -1.70 8.92
C ARG A 24 23.30 -3.04 8.33
N VAL A 25 23.75 -3.96 9.16
CA VAL A 25 24.19 -5.30 8.73
C VAL A 25 23.06 -6.05 8.01
N ALA A 26 21.85 -6.04 8.56
CA ALA A 26 20.71 -6.70 7.95
C ALA A 26 20.28 -6.00 6.64
N ARG A 27 20.27 -4.65 6.60
CA ARG A 27 20.00 -3.89 5.39
C ARG A 27 21.02 -4.20 4.30
N ASP A 28 22.30 -4.18 4.61
CA ASP A 28 23.38 -4.46 3.67
C ASP A 28 23.35 -5.90 3.17
N GLN A 29 23.00 -6.86 4.04
CA GLN A 29 22.74 -8.22 3.64
C GLN A 29 21.59 -8.29 2.65
N MET A 30 20.45 -7.67 2.92
CA MET A 30 19.29 -7.68 2.02
C MET A 30 19.65 -7.05 0.67
N VAL A 31 20.36 -5.90 0.66
CA VAL A 31 20.80 -5.24 -0.59
C VAL A 31 21.71 -6.15 -1.43
N ARG A 32 22.63 -6.89 -0.80
CA ARG A 32 23.49 -7.86 -1.52
C ARG A 32 22.71 -9.03 -2.11
N LEU A 33 21.63 -9.44 -1.45
CA LEU A 33 20.79 -10.58 -1.84
C LEU A 33 19.69 -10.18 -2.86
N ILE A 34 19.55 -8.89 -3.18
CA ILE A 34 18.66 -8.47 -4.29
C ILE A 34 19.12 -9.12 -5.59
N GLY A 35 18.27 -9.94 -6.18
CA GLY A 35 18.54 -10.71 -7.40
C GLY A 35 18.81 -12.19 -7.18
N ASP A 36 18.91 -12.65 -5.94
CA ASP A 36 19.07 -14.06 -5.58
C ASP A 36 18.06 -14.48 -4.51
N TYR A 37 16.84 -14.76 -4.94
CA TYR A 37 15.72 -15.10 -4.06
C TYR A 37 16.01 -16.32 -3.17
N GLU A 38 16.56 -17.39 -3.75
CA GLU A 38 16.77 -18.65 -3.02
C GLU A 38 17.79 -18.47 -1.89
N THR A 39 18.85 -17.72 -2.15
CA THR A 39 19.82 -17.37 -1.12
C THR A 39 19.22 -16.41 -0.10
N ALA A 40 18.40 -15.45 -0.52
CA ALA A 40 17.74 -14.52 0.38
C ALA A 40 16.78 -15.23 1.36
N VAL A 41 15.98 -16.18 0.88
CA VAL A 41 15.09 -16.99 1.74
C VAL A 41 15.89 -17.83 2.74
N ARG A 42 17.01 -18.41 2.30
CA ARG A 42 17.83 -19.27 3.14
C ARG A 42 18.63 -18.50 4.20
N GLU A 43 19.16 -17.33 3.85
CA GLU A 43 20.19 -16.64 4.64
C GLU A 43 19.72 -15.38 5.35
N PHE A 44 18.71 -14.67 4.82
CA PHE A 44 18.24 -13.46 5.47
C PHE A 44 17.63 -13.78 6.84
N ARG A 45 18.00 -12.97 7.83
CA ARG A 45 17.38 -12.97 9.16
C ARG A 45 17.08 -11.54 9.56
N TRP A 46 15.92 -11.34 10.17
CA TRP A 46 15.56 -10.04 10.73
C TRP A 46 16.61 -9.58 11.75
N PRO A 47 16.94 -8.30 11.79
CA PRO A 47 17.86 -7.79 12.78
C PRO A 47 17.24 -7.91 14.19
N ALA A 48 18.04 -8.36 15.17
CA ALA A 48 17.62 -8.43 16.57
C ALA A 48 17.65 -7.02 17.21
N ILE A 49 16.71 -6.18 16.84
CA ILE A 49 16.53 -4.84 17.40
C ILE A 49 15.83 -4.99 18.76
N THR A 50 16.43 -4.47 19.83
CA THR A 50 15.91 -4.63 21.21
C THR A 50 16.08 -3.36 22.03
N GLY A 51 15.25 -3.20 23.08
CA GLY A 51 15.29 -2.05 23.97
C GLY A 51 14.96 -0.75 23.24
N ARG A 52 15.76 0.29 23.45
CA ARG A 52 15.50 1.60 22.83
C ARG A 52 15.90 1.62 21.37
N PHE A 53 14.97 2.08 20.55
CA PHE A 53 15.15 2.25 19.11
C PHE A 53 14.23 3.33 18.57
N ASN A 54 14.78 4.19 17.72
CA ASN A 54 14.03 5.19 16.95
C ASN A 54 14.59 5.26 15.53
N TRP A 55 13.80 4.85 14.55
CA TRP A 55 14.26 4.77 13.17
C TRP A 55 14.76 6.11 12.60
N ALA A 56 14.12 7.23 12.97
CA ALA A 56 14.54 8.54 12.49
C ALA A 56 15.90 8.96 13.04
N ILE A 57 16.23 8.53 14.28
CA ILE A 57 17.51 8.84 14.95
C ILE A 57 18.57 7.77 14.64
N ASP A 58 18.22 6.48 14.89
CA ASP A 58 19.17 5.37 14.80
C ASP A 58 19.52 4.97 13.36
N TRP A 59 18.68 5.35 12.40
CA TRP A 59 18.92 5.06 11.00
C TRP A 59 18.98 6.31 10.13
N PHE A 60 17.91 7.09 10.02
CA PHE A 60 17.87 8.20 9.07
C PHE A 60 18.94 9.25 9.38
N ASP A 61 19.04 9.74 10.60
CA ASP A 61 20.05 10.72 10.98
C ASP A 61 21.47 10.19 10.79
N VAL A 62 21.71 8.90 11.03
CA VAL A 62 23.03 8.27 10.88
C VAL A 62 23.49 8.24 9.41
N ILE A 63 22.59 8.03 8.46
CA ILE A 63 22.91 8.04 7.03
C ILE A 63 22.88 9.46 6.44
N ALA A 64 22.22 10.39 7.13
CA ALA A 64 21.92 11.72 6.63
C ALA A 64 23.00 12.76 7.00
N ARG A 65 23.54 12.71 8.21
CA ARG A 65 24.50 13.72 8.66
C ARG A 65 25.75 13.76 7.79
N GLY A 66 26.05 14.96 7.23
CA GLY A 66 27.17 15.17 6.31
C GLY A 66 26.99 14.53 4.93
N ASN A 67 25.80 14.12 4.57
CA ASN A 67 25.47 13.49 3.29
C ASN A 67 24.76 14.48 2.36
N ASP A 68 25.50 15.06 1.42
CA ASP A 68 25.01 16.05 0.46
C ASP A 68 24.22 15.45 -0.73
N ARG A 69 24.08 14.10 -0.81
CA ARG A 69 23.26 13.48 -1.84
C ARG A 69 21.80 13.88 -1.66
N THR A 70 21.08 14.01 -2.77
CA THR A 70 19.65 14.32 -2.75
C THR A 70 18.86 13.21 -2.08
N ALA A 71 18.13 13.53 -1.00
CA ALA A 71 17.19 12.64 -0.31
C ALA A 71 15.80 12.75 -0.93
N LEU A 72 15.37 13.98 -1.23
CA LEU A 72 14.05 14.28 -1.78
C LEU A 72 14.20 15.23 -2.97
N TRP A 73 13.53 14.90 -4.06
CA TRP A 73 13.48 15.70 -5.27
C TRP A 73 12.02 15.83 -5.74
N LEU A 74 11.46 17.00 -5.52
CA LEU A 74 10.11 17.35 -5.99
C LEU A 74 10.22 18.07 -7.33
N CYS A 75 9.32 17.74 -8.25
CA CYS A 75 9.15 18.42 -9.52
C CYS A 75 7.67 18.76 -9.71
N GLU A 76 7.37 20.02 -9.86
CA GLU A 76 6.02 20.50 -10.13
C GLU A 76 5.68 20.41 -11.62
N GLN A 77 4.38 20.45 -11.93
CA GLN A 77 3.90 20.39 -13.32
C GLN A 77 4.42 21.54 -14.19
N ASP A 78 4.69 22.70 -13.61
CA ASP A 78 5.28 23.87 -14.30
C ASP A 78 6.79 23.78 -14.51
N GLY A 79 7.41 22.69 -14.02
CA GLY A 79 8.85 22.45 -14.12
C GLY A 79 9.66 23.01 -12.95
N THR A 80 9.04 23.64 -11.97
CA THR A 80 9.71 24.08 -10.74
C THR A 80 10.23 22.86 -9.99
N GLU A 81 11.48 22.93 -9.53
CA GLU A 81 12.14 21.84 -8.81
C GLU A 81 12.59 22.25 -7.41
N THR A 82 12.42 21.34 -6.47
CA THR A 82 12.99 21.45 -5.14
C THR A 82 13.79 20.19 -4.83
N LYS A 83 15.06 20.36 -4.48
CA LYS A 83 15.94 19.28 -4.04
C LYS A 83 16.40 19.55 -2.62
N VAL A 84 16.28 18.53 -1.78
CA VAL A 84 16.73 18.56 -0.39
C VAL A 84 17.71 17.42 -0.21
N SER A 85 18.91 17.71 0.29
CA SER A 85 19.90 16.68 0.60
C SER A 85 19.51 15.90 1.86
N PHE A 86 20.18 14.77 2.09
CA PHE A 86 19.99 14.02 3.33
C PHE A 86 20.35 14.88 4.56
N ASP A 87 21.47 15.60 4.52
CA ASP A 87 21.90 16.45 5.65
C ASP A 87 20.95 17.61 5.89
N GLU A 88 20.48 18.27 4.83
CA GLU A 88 19.45 19.30 4.96
C GLU A 88 18.15 18.75 5.53
N MET A 89 17.69 17.59 5.09
CA MET A 89 16.46 16.95 5.58
C MET A 89 16.57 16.63 7.07
N ALA A 90 17.70 16.08 7.51
CA ALA A 90 17.97 15.84 8.91
C ALA A 90 17.94 17.14 9.74
N THR A 91 18.62 18.18 9.26
CA THR A 91 18.69 19.49 9.93
C THR A 91 17.31 20.16 10.00
N ARG A 92 16.53 20.14 8.92
CA ARG A 92 15.19 20.72 8.88
C ARG A 92 14.23 19.98 9.82
N SER A 93 14.26 18.64 9.80
CA SER A 93 13.44 17.84 10.71
C SER A 93 13.82 18.02 12.19
N ASP A 94 15.08 18.33 12.51
CA ASP A 94 15.49 18.68 13.89
C ASP A 94 14.85 19.99 14.36
N ARG A 95 14.85 21.01 13.49
CA ARG A 95 14.21 22.30 13.80
C ARG A 95 12.72 22.12 14.06
N VAL A 96 12.04 21.37 13.19
CA VAL A 96 10.60 21.08 13.35
C VAL A 96 10.36 20.29 14.63
N ALA A 97 11.18 19.29 14.94
CA ALA A 97 11.03 18.51 16.17
C ALA A 97 11.22 19.38 17.42
N THR A 98 12.25 20.24 17.44
CA THR A 98 12.49 21.16 18.57
C THR A 98 11.30 22.10 18.74
N TRP A 99 10.83 22.70 17.65
CA TRP A 99 9.68 23.61 17.69
C TRP A 99 8.39 22.92 18.15
N LEU A 100 8.11 21.70 17.67
CA LEU A 100 6.97 20.91 18.15
C LEU A 100 7.08 20.57 19.64
N ALA A 101 8.28 20.26 20.13
CA ALA A 101 8.51 20.02 21.55
C ALA A 101 8.26 21.29 22.40
N GLU A 102 8.67 22.48 21.92
CA GLU A 102 8.36 23.76 22.55
C GLU A 102 6.86 24.05 22.61
N LEU A 103 6.08 23.58 21.63
CA LEU A 103 4.62 23.60 21.61
C LEU A 103 3.98 22.51 22.49
N GLY A 104 4.77 21.64 23.13
CA GLY A 104 4.33 20.62 24.06
C GLY A 104 4.00 19.27 23.43
N ILE A 105 4.46 18.98 22.22
CA ILE A 105 4.37 17.66 21.60
C ILE A 105 5.54 16.78 22.05
N GLY A 106 5.25 15.58 22.49
CA GLY A 106 6.25 14.63 22.97
C GLY A 106 5.90 13.17 22.70
N LYS A 107 6.61 12.26 23.37
CA LYS A 107 6.44 10.81 23.23
C LYS A 107 4.99 10.38 23.48
N GLY A 108 4.44 9.64 22.55
CA GLY A 108 3.09 9.07 22.60
C GLY A 108 1.97 10.03 22.14
N ASP A 109 2.26 11.32 21.94
CA ASP A 109 1.29 12.25 21.35
C ASP A 109 1.02 11.87 19.88
N ARG A 110 -0.23 12.03 19.47
CA ARG A 110 -0.68 11.68 18.13
C ARG A 110 -0.86 12.91 17.27
N VAL A 111 -0.20 12.89 16.10
CA VAL A 111 -0.14 14.03 15.18
C VAL A 111 -0.75 13.65 13.84
N ILE A 112 -1.85 14.32 13.48
CA ILE A 112 -2.44 14.20 12.15
C ILE A 112 -1.57 15.00 11.17
N LEU A 113 -1.07 14.33 10.12
CA LEU A 113 -0.40 14.96 8.98
C LEU A 113 -1.31 14.89 7.76
N MET A 114 -1.88 16.03 7.36
CA MET A 114 -2.74 16.17 6.19
C MET A 114 -2.09 17.15 5.20
N LEU A 115 -1.00 16.69 4.59
CA LEU A 115 -0.19 17.45 3.64
C LEU A 115 -0.12 16.73 2.30
N GLY A 116 0.11 17.50 1.22
CA GLY A 116 0.44 16.97 -0.10
C GLY A 116 1.89 16.52 -0.20
N ASN A 117 2.33 16.20 -1.41
CA ASN A 117 3.73 15.92 -1.70
C ASN A 117 4.53 17.24 -1.71
N GLN A 118 4.92 17.68 -0.55
CA GLN A 118 5.69 18.92 -0.29
C GLN A 118 6.74 18.65 0.78
N VAL A 119 7.80 19.43 0.83
CA VAL A 119 8.96 19.16 1.71
C VAL A 119 8.54 19.00 3.17
N GLU A 120 7.61 19.81 3.64
CA GLU A 120 7.12 19.83 5.01
C GLU A 120 6.49 18.49 5.45
N LEU A 121 5.99 17.69 4.51
CA LEU A 121 5.49 16.35 4.83
C LEU A 121 6.61 15.45 5.38
N TRP A 122 7.74 15.40 4.68
CA TRP A 122 8.89 14.57 5.08
C TRP A 122 9.58 15.09 6.32
N GLU A 123 9.73 16.41 6.42
CA GLU A 123 10.25 17.08 7.63
C GLU A 123 9.41 16.74 8.86
N ALA A 124 8.07 16.93 8.76
CA ALA A 124 7.15 16.66 9.86
C ALA A 124 7.09 15.18 10.22
N MET A 125 7.11 14.26 9.25
CA MET A 125 7.16 12.82 9.54
C MET A 125 8.40 12.44 10.36
N LEU A 126 9.58 12.91 9.93
CA LEU A 126 10.82 12.66 10.68
C LEU A 126 10.79 13.32 12.06
N ALA A 127 10.33 14.57 12.14
CA ALA A 127 10.26 15.32 13.39
C ALA A 127 9.37 14.63 14.44
N VAL A 128 8.17 14.21 14.03
CA VAL A 128 7.23 13.47 14.89
C VAL A 128 7.85 12.15 15.36
N CYS A 129 8.52 11.42 14.44
CA CYS A 129 9.23 10.19 14.80
C CYS A 129 10.36 10.44 15.80
N LYS A 130 11.18 11.49 15.61
CA LYS A 130 12.29 11.85 16.53
C LYS A 130 11.80 12.12 17.95
N LEU A 131 10.65 12.76 18.10
CA LEU A 131 10.02 13.01 19.40
C LEU A 131 9.42 11.76 20.05
N GLY A 132 9.36 10.63 19.33
CA GLY A 132 8.62 9.46 19.78
C GLY A 132 7.11 9.67 19.78
N ALA A 133 6.63 10.70 19.09
CA ALA A 133 5.23 10.92 18.82
C ALA A 133 4.74 10.03 17.66
N ILE A 134 3.43 9.92 17.49
CA ILE A 134 2.78 8.96 16.60
C ILE A 134 2.18 9.70 15.41
N VAL A 135 2.55 9.33 14.20
CA VAL A 135 1.99 9.91 12.97
C VAL A 135 0.65 9.28 12.65
N ILE A 136 -0.36 10.11 12.37
CA ILE A 136 -1.63 9.71 11.73
C ILE A 136 -1.66 10.29 10.31
N PRO A 137 -1.15 9.55 9.31
CA PRO A 137 -1.14 10.02 7.93
C PRO A 137 -2.58 10.18 7.44
N THR A 138 -2.89 11.34 6.86
CA THR A 138 -4.25 11.69 6.49
C THR A 138 -4.26 12.34 5.11
N THR A 139 -5.15 11.87 4.23
CA THR A 139 -5.30 12.48 2.90
C THR A 139 -6.09 13.77 2.95
N ALA A 140 -5.67 14.75 2.14
CA ALA A 140 -6.40 16.02 2.00
C ALA A 140 -7.78 15.88 1.33
N ALA A 141 -8.11 14.72 0.77
CA ALA A 141 -9.43 14.46 0.19
C ALA A 141 -10.57 14.29 1.22
N LEU A 142 -10.25 14.20 2.52
CA LEU A 142 -11.25 13.99 3.57
C LEU A 142 -12.08 15.22 3.85
N GLY A 143 -13.35 14.98 4.19
CA GLY A 143 -14.27 15.98 4.69
C GLY A 143 -14.28 16.12 6.22
N PRO A 144 -15.02 17.13 6.76
CA PRO A 144 -15.06 17.41 8.20
C PRO A 144 -15.49 16.22 9.08
N ALA A 145 -16.45 15.41 8.63
CA ALA A 145 -16.93 14.25 9.40
C ALA A 145 -15.84 13.19 9.60
N ASP A 146 -15.07 12.90 8.55
CA ASP A 146 -13.95 11.96 8.63
C ASP A 146 -12.80 12.51 9.47
N LEU A 147 -12.56 13.82 9.41
CA LEU A 147 -11.53 14.48 10.21
C LEU A 147 -11.89 14.48 11.69
N ARG A 148 -13.17 14.69 12.03
CA ARG A 148 -13.66 14.54 13.40
C ARG A 148 -13.43 13.12 13.93
N ASP A 149 -13.78 12.09 13.14
CA ASP A 149 -13.55 10.69 13.54
C ASP A 149 -12.05 10.41 13.81
N ARG A 150 -11.15 11.01 13.00
CA ARG A 150 -9.70 10.88 13.21
C ARG A 150 -9.21 11.58 14.46
N ILE A 151 -9.74 12.77 14.76
CA ILE A 151 -9.38 13.53 15.97
C ILE A 151 -9.86 12.76 17.19
N ASP A 152 -11.13 12.35 17.20
CA ASP A 152 -11.76 11.74 18.38
C ASP A 152 -11.20 10.33 18.63
N ARG A 153 -11.30 9.42 17.67
CA ARG A 153 -10.83 8.03 17.83
C ARG A 153 -9.31 7.89 17.78
N GLY A 154 -8.66 8.73 16.97
CA GLY A 154 -7.21 8.83 16.95
C GLY A 154 -6.65 9.52 18.18
N ALA A 155 -7.47 10.19 18.99
CA ALA A 155 -7.07 11.03 20.12
C ALA A 155 -5.91 11.98 19.72
N ALA A 156 -6.11 12.71 18.63
CA ALA A 156 -5.08 13.57 18.07
C ALA A 156 -4.78 14.76 19.00
N ARG A 157 -3.50 14.96 19.31
CA ARG A 157 -2.99 16.09 20.10
C ARG A 157 -2.61 17.28 19.22
N CYS A 158 -2.34 17.04 17.93
CA CYS A 158 -1.93 18.06 16.98
C CYS A 158 -2.43 17.71 15.58
N VAL A 159 -2.73 18.73 14.78
CA VAL A 159 -2.99 18.62 13.35
C VAL A 159 -2.04 19.56 12.59
N ILE A 160 -1.39 19.04 11.54
CA ILE A 160 -0.54 19.82 10.62
C ILE A 160 -1.15 19.69 9.23
N VAL A 161 -1.63 20.81 8.68
CA VAL A 161 -2.40 20.83 7.42
C VAL A 161 -1.99 22.03 6.56
N ASN A 162 -2.30 22.00 5.27
CA ASN A 162 -2.12 23.19 4.44
C ASN A 162 -3.11 24.30 4.83
N ALA A 163 -2.69 25.56 4.72
CA ALA A 163 -3.52 26.72 5.00
C ALA A 163 -4.87 26.68 4.25
N ALA A 164 -4.88 26.19 3.01
CA ALA A 164 -6.08 26.03 2.19
C ALA A 164 -7.08 25.00 2.75
N ASP A 165 -6.63 24.05 3.58
CA ASP A 165 -7.45 22.99 4.14
C ASP A 165 -7.97 23.29 5.56
N THR A 166 -7.54 24.39 6.18
CA THR A 166 -7.88 24.75 7.57
C THR A 166 -9.38 24.94 7.77
N ALA A 167 -10.10 25.40 6.75
CA ALA A 167 -11.56 25.57 6.79
C ALA A 167 -12.30 24.25 7.07
N LYS A 168 -11.74 23.08 6.75
CA LYS A 168 -12.33 21.77 7.06
C LYS A 168 -12.41 21.48 8.56
N PHE A 169 -11.65 22.21 9.37
CA PHE A 169 -11.59 22.08 10.83
C PHE A 169 -12.41 23.14 11.57
N ALA A 170 -13.09 24.04 10.85
CA ALA A 170 -13.81 25.18 11.46
C ALA A 170 -14.88 24.75 12.48
N GLU A 171 -15.56 23.61 12.23
CA GLU A 171 -16.61 23.07 13.09
C GLU A 171 -16.14 21.87 13.93
N ILE A 172 -14.83 21.64 14.00
CA ILE A 172 -14.26 20.53 14.77
C ILE A 172 -13.66 21.10 16.04
N ASP A 173 -14.44 21.09 17.12
CA ASP A 173 -13.99 21.49 18.44
C ASP A 173 -13.06 20.44 19.04
N GLY A 174 -12.14 20.86 19.93
CA GLY A 174 -11.24 19.98 20.64
C GLY A 174 -10.01 20.72 21.14
N ASP A 175 -9.37 20.14 22.15
CA ASP A 175 -8.10 20.62 22.72
C ASP A 175 -6.92 19.96 21.98
N TYR A 176 -6.66 20.46 20.76
CA TYR A 176 -5.52 20.02 19.95
C TYR A 176 -4.83 21.21 19.30
N LEU A 177 -3.52 21.13 19.14
CA LEU A 177 -2.74 22.14 18.43
C LEU A 177 -3.10 22.15 16.94
N ARG A 178 -3.21 23.37 16.41
CA ARG A 178 -3.54 23.63 15.01
C ARG A 178 -2.37 24.31 14.34
N ILE A 179 -1.75 23.64 13.37
CA ILE A 179 -0.57 24.11 12.64
C ILE A 179 -0.90 24.19 11.16
N ALA A 180 -0.71 25.36 10.56
CA ALA A 180 -0.93 25.62 9.14
C ALA A 180 0.40 25.73 8.39
N VAL A 181 0.51 25.02 7.27
CA VAL A 181 1.63 25.15 6.31
C VAL A 181 1.20 26.09 5.19
N GLY A 182 2.03 27.10 4.87
CA GLY A 182 1.76 28.14 3.88
C GLY A 182 1.38 29.45 4.53
N ASP A 183 0.34 30.11 4.01
CA ASP A 183 -0.09 31.43 4.48
C ASP A 183 -0.56 31.40 5.95
N ALA A 184 -0.38 32.52 6.64
CA ALA A 184 -0.82 32.66 8.03
C ALA A 184 -2.35 32.58 8.14
N VAL A 185 -2.84 31.76 9.07
CA VAL A 185 -4.28 31.56 9.33
C VAL A 185 -4.60 31.97 10.77
N PRO A 186 -5.58 32.86 11.01
CA PRO A 186 -5.95 33.24 12.37
C PRO A 186 -6.31 32.04 13.25
N GLY A 187 -5.75 31.95 14.45
CA GLY A 187 -5.98 30.86 15.39
C GLY A 187 -5.20 29.57 15.12
N TRP A 188 -4.27 29.59 14.16
CA TRP A 188 -3.35 28.51 13.83
C TRP A 188 -1.90 28.97 14.04
N HIS A 189 -1.04 28.08 14.52
CA HIS A 189 0.41 28.30 14.48
C HIS A 189 0.90 28.20 13.04
N SER A 190 1.86 29.04 12.67
CA SER A 190 2.50 28.95 11.36
C SER A 190 3.61 27.89 11.38
N TYR A 191 3.57 26.92 10.47
CA TYR A 191 4.65 25.93 10.34
C TYR A 191 6.01 26.61 10.05
N GLY A 192 5.98 27.74 9.36
CA GLY A 192 7.16 28.54 9.05
C GLY A 192 7.93 29.04 10.29
N ASP A 193 7.28 29.11 11.46
CA ASP A 193 7.92 29.53 12.71
C ASP A 193 9.03 28.54 13.14
N SER A 194 8.96 27.29 12.71
CA SER A 194 10.02 26.30 12.92
C SER A 194 11.38 26.71 12.36
N ALA A 195 11.40 27.55 11.34
CA ALA A 195 12.64 28.08 10.74
C ALA A 195 13.41 29.03 11.67
N ALA A 196 12.73 29.60 12.67
CA ALA A 196 13.36 30.50 13.66
C ALA A 196 14.17 29.73 14.72
N VAL A 197 14.02 28.41 14.81
CA VAL A 197 14.79 27.57 15.73
C VAL A 197 16.25 27.55 15.31
N THR A 198 17.13 28.13 16.13
CA THR A 198 18.57 28.26 15.84
C THR A 198 19.43 27.17 16.46
N SER A 199 18.93 26.51 17.52
CA SER A 199 19.63 25.39 18.18
C SER A 199 18.70 24.20 18.27
N ALA A 200 18.93 23.22 17.40
CA ALA A 200 18.10 22.02 17.28
C ALA A 200 18.96 20.76 17.36
N GLY A 201 18.43 19.73 18.02
CA GLY A 201 19.09 18.41 18.12
C GLY A 201 20.48 18.43 18.79
N PRO A 202 21.16 17.29 18.84
CA PRO A 202 20.61 15.96 18.54
C PRO A 202 19.53 15.52 19.57
N PHE A 203 18.68 14.59 19.15
CA PHE A 203 17.63 14.03 20.02
C PHE A 203 18.09 12.71 20.65
N ASP A 204 17.73 12.48 21.91
CA ASP A 204 17.90 11.20 22.56
C ASP A 204 16.83 10.21 22.10
N VAL A 205 17.20 8.93 21.99
CA VAL A 205 16.23 7.86 21.71
C VAL A 205 15.38 7.61 22.96
N VAL A 206 14.11 8.04 22.89
CA VAL A 206 13.16 7.91 24.00
C VAL A 206 12.16 6.77 23.79
N THR A 207 12.12 6.18 22.59
CA THR A 207 11.20 5.11 22.21
C THR A 207 11.81 3.73 22.43
N GLU A 208 10.95 2.79 22.83
CA GLU A 208 11.25 1.35 22.85
C GLU A 208 10.78 0.72 21.53
N VAL A 209 11.33 -0.45 21.19
CA VAL A 209 11.00 -1.20 19.96
C VAL A 209 9.50 -1.44 19.73
N GLY A 210 8.75 -1.61 20.81
CA GLY A 210 7.30 -1.85 20.77
C GLY A 210 6.44 -0.59 20.82
N ASP A 211 7.04 0.60 21.01
CA ASP A 211 6.25 1.84 21.07
C ASP A 211 5.57 2.13 19.72
N PRO A 212 4.33 2.62 19.72
CA PRO A 212 3.63 3.01 18.50
C PRO A 212 4.37 4.10 17.74
N MET A 213 4.37 4.01 16.41
CA MET A 213 4.99 4.97 15.50
C MET A 213 3.99 5.58 14.52
N LEU A 214 3.06 4.75 14.02
CA LEU A 214 2.08 5.12 13.01
C LEU A 214 0.71 4.52 13.34
N ILE A 215 -0.34 5.29 13.07
CA ILE A 215 -1.73 4.80 13.10
C ILE A 215 -2.39 5.14 11.78
N TYR A 216 -2.82 4.12 11.02
CA TYR A 216 -3.56 4.30 9.78
C TYR A 216 -5.06 4.06 9.99
N PHE A 217 -5.86 4.96 9.45
CA PHE A 217 -7.29 4.74 9.29
C PHE A 217 -7.55 4.07 7.95
N THR A 218 -7.95 2.79 7.97
CA THR A 218 -8.20 2.01 6.75
C THR A 218 -9.68 1.78 6.55
N SER A 219 -10.14 1.93 5.30
CA SER A 219 -11.50 1.54 4.94
C SER A 219 -11.63 0.01 5.04
N GLY A 220 -12.56 -0.45 5.87
CA GLY A 220 -12.94 -1.86 5.95
C GLY A 220 -14.28 -2.12 5.28
N THR A 221 -14.72 -3.38 5.29
CA THR A 221 -16.09 -3.80 4.92
C THR A 221 -17.17 -3.27 5.88
N THR A 222 -16.75 -2.68 7.01
CA THR A 222 -17.62 -2.06 8.02
C THR A 222 -17.79 -0.56 7.75
N SER A 223 -18.83 0.04 8.35
CA SER A 223 -19.17 1.46 8.19
C SER A 223 -18.12 2.44 8.72
N ARG A 224 -17.19 2.00 9.57
CA ARG A 224 -16.15 2.86 10.16
C ARG A 224 -14.74 2.34 9.86
N PRO A 225 -13.78 3.24 9.60
CA PRO A 225 -12.38 2.87 9.40
C PRO A 225 -11.79 2.11 10.60
N LYS A 226 -10.92 1.13 10.32
CA LYS A 226 -10.11 0.46 11.34
C LYS A 226 -8.87 1.33 11.62
N LEU A 227 -8.38 1.30 12.86
CA LEU A 227 -7.15 2.00 13.25
C LEU A 227 -6.02 0.98 13.35
N VAL A 228 -5.20 0.90 12.33
CA VAL A 228 -4.05 -0.02 12.24
C VAL A 228 -2.86 0.64 12.91
N GLU A 229 -2.35 0.04 13.99
CA GLU A 229 -1.21 0.56 14.74
C GLU A 229 0.08 -0.20 14.41
N HIS A 230 1.14 0.55 14.10
CA HIS A 230 2.48 0.03 13.86
C HIS A 230 3.48 0.56 14.88
N SER A 231 4.37 -0.34 15.32
CA SER A 231 5.46 -0.02 16.25
C SER A 231 6.71 0.53 15.54
N GLN A 232 7.70 0.95 16.34
CA GLN A 232 9.03 1.37 15.86
C GLN A 232 9.74 0.29 15.02
N THR A 233 9.40 -0.98 15.20
CA THR A 233 10.01 -2.10 14.46
C THR A 233 9.09 -2.63 13.36
N SER A 234 7.80 -2.81 13.60
CA SER A 234 6.92 -3.49 12.65
C SER A 234 6.87 -2.81 11.27
N TYR A 235 7.00 -1.50 11.24
CA TYR A 235 7.02 -0.76 9.98
C TYR A 235 8.46 -0.43 9.55
N ALA A 236 9.25 0.22 10.38
CA ALA A 236 10.56 0.70 10.02
C ALA A 236 11.57 -0.43 9.70
N VAL A 237 11.47 -1.58 10.37
CA VAL A 237 12.26 -2.79 10.06
C VAL A 237 11.55 -3.65 9.02
N GLY A 238 10.22 -3.81 9.15
CA GLY A 238 9.42 -4.60 8.22
C GLY A 238 9.56 -4.18 6.76
N HIS A 239 9.85 -2.91 6.50
CA HIS A 239 10.06 -2.40 5.13
C HIS A 239 11.35 -2.86 4.44
N PHE A 240 12.18 -3.67 5.06
CA PHE A 240 13.24 -4.40 4.34
C PHE A 240 12.66 -5.27 3.22
N THR A 241 11.47 -5.86 3.44
CA THR A 241 10.79 -6.62 2.39
C THR A 241 10.36 -5.75 1.22
N THR A 242 9.82 -4.55 1.51
CA THR A 242 9.42 -3.58 0.49
C THR A 242 10.64 -3.06 -0.29
N MET A 243 11.74 -2.73 0.41
CA MET A 243 13.00 -2.34 -0.21
C MET A 243 13.53 -3.42 -1.16
N ALA A 244 13.54 -4.68 -0.73
CA ALA A 244 14.01 -5.81 -1.52
C ALA A 244 13.11 -6.06 -2.75
N TRP A 245 11.79 -5.96 -2.58
CA TRP A 245 10.84 -6.11 -3.68
C TRP A 245 10.95 -4.97 -4.70
N ILE A 246 11.06 -3.71 -4.27
CA ILE A 246 11.32 -2.58 -5.16
C ILE A 246 12.64 -2.82 -5.90
N GLY A 247 13.60 -3.45 -5.27
CA GLY A 247 14.94 -3.61 -5.81
C GLY A 247 15.76 -2.33 -5.77
N VAL A 248 15.35 -1.40 -4.89
CA VAL A 248 16.02 -0.10 -4.73
C VAL A 248 17.35 -0.28 -4.00
N ARG A 249 18.36 0.45 -4.45
CA ARG A 249 19.76 0.36 -3.98
C ARG A 249 20.31 1.74 -3.63
N PRO A 250 21.40 1.83 -2.87
CA PRO A 250 22.05 3.11 -2.60
C PRO A 250 22.37 3.88 -3.88
N GLY A 251 21.98 5.17 -3.89
CA GLY A 251 22.19 6.06 -5.04
C GLY A 251 21.15 5.99 -6.14
N ASP A 252 20.13 5.14 -6.03
CA ASP A 252 19.01 5.12 -6.96
C ASP A 252 18.15 6.39 -6.90
N VAL A 253 17.41 6.61 -7.98
CA VAL A 253 16.29 7.54 -8.04
C VAL A 253 15.00 6.73 -8.16
N HIS A 254 14.19 6.76 -7.11
CA HIS A 254 12.94 6.02 -7.03
C HIS A 254 11.75 6.94 -7.22
N LEU A 255 10.84 6.59 -8.13
CA LEU A 255 9.55 7.24 -8.27
C LEU A 255 8.43 6.25 -7.95
N ALA A 256 7.56 6.63 -7.02
CA ALA A 256 6.31 5.91 -6.80
C ALA A 256 5.10 6.84 -6.92
N ILE A 257 4.09 6.41 -7.67
CA ILE A 257 2.82 7.12 -7.73
C ILE A 257 1.94 6.62 -6.60
N SER A 258 1.85 7.45 -5.57
CA SER A 258 1.02 7.22 -4.39
C SER A 258 0.73 8.56 -3.71
N SER A 259 -0.47 8.69 -3.14
CA SER A 259 -0.84 9.91 -2.42
C SER A 259 -0.50 9.82 -0.94
N PRO A 260 -0.06 10.92 -0.30
CA PRO A 260 0.08 11.01 1.15
C PRO A 260 -1.22 10.63 1.87
N GLY A 261 -1.10 10.07 3.07
CA GLY A 261 -2.22 9.55 3.85
C GLY A 261 -2.53 8.07 3.63
N TRP A 262 -1.95 7.43 2.60
CA TRP A 262 -2.05 6.00 2.36
C TRP A 262 -0.78 5.26 2.76
N ALA A 263 -0.93 4.02 3.23
CA ALA A 263 0.20 3.20 3.64
C ALA A 263 1.25 3.04 2.53
N LYS A 264 0.81 2.81 1.28
CA LYS A 264 1.70 2.68 0.12
C LYS A 264 2.63 3.88 -0.07
N HIS A 265 2.19 5.10 0.29
CA HIS A 265 3.05 6.28 0.23
C HIS A 265 4.22 6.16 1.22
N ALA A 266 3.96 5.80 2.47
CA ALA A 266 5.02 5.57 3.44
C ALA A 266 5.95 4.42 3.04
N TRP A 267 5.41 3.36 2.42
CA TRP A 267 6.23 2.25 1.92
C TRP A 267 7.24 2.69 0.86
N SER A 268 6.73 3.39 -0.18
CA SER A 268 7.48 3.66 -1.41
C SER A 268 8.00 5.09 -1.51
N CYS A 269 7.49 6.04 -0.71
CA CYS A 269 7.92 7.42 -0.71
C CYS A 269 8.50 7.88 0.64
N PHE A 270 8.87 6.95 1.54
CA PHE A 270 9.49 7.27 2.82
C PHE A 270 10.44 6.16 3.27
N PHE A 271 9.91 5.00 3.75
CA PHE A 271 10.75 3.97 4.38
C PHE A 271 11.68 3.27 3.38
N ALA A 272 11.15 2.56 2.39
CA ALA A 272 11.97 1.70 1.54
C ALA A 272 13.08 2.44 0.78
N PRO A 273 12.85 3.62 0.17
CA PRO A 273 13.92 4.37 -0.48
C PRO A 273 14.97 4.88 0.51
N TRP A 274 14.58 5.38 1.68
CA TRP A 274 15.54 5.90 2.65
C TRP A 274 16.22 4.80 3.48
N ILE A 275 15.61 3.62 3.61
CA ILE A 275 16.34 2.44 4.07
C ILE A 275 17.49 2.12 3.12
N ALA A 276 17.26 2.23 1.82
CA ALA A 276 18.26 1.99 0.78
C ALA A 276 19.20 3.18 0.51
N GLU A 277 19.06 4.32 1.18
CA GLU A 277 19.81 5.55 0.88
C GLU A 277 19.61 6.04 -0.57
N ALA A 278 18.40 5.91 -1.10
CA ALA A 278 18.02 6.34 -2.43
C ALA A 278 17.32 7.70 -2.40
N THR A 279 17.36 8.41 -3.53
CA THR A 279 16.59 9.63 -3.77
C THR A 279 15.12 9.28 -3.98
N ILE A 280 14.22 9.91 -3.24
CA ILE A 280 12.78 9.91 -3.53
C ILE A 280 12.54 11.01 -4.55
N PHE A 281 12.10 10.62 -5.76
CA PHE A 281 11.66 11.57 -6.78
C PHE A 281 10.13 11.58 -6.83
N VAL A 282 9.55 12.76 -6.81
CA VAL A 282 8.10 12.97 -6.91
C VAL A 282 7.81 13.95 -8.05
N TYR A 283 6.85 13.59 -8.89
CA TYR A 283 6.30 14.49 -9.89
C TYR A 283 4.87 14.85 -9.50
N ASN A 284 4.66 16.13 -9.17
CA ASN A 284 3.36 16.68 -8.83
C ASN A 284 2.63 17.17 -10.08
N TYR A 285 1.35 16.77 -10.21
CA TYR A 285 0.48 17.17 -11.31
C TYR A 285 -0.96 17.31 -10.84
N ALA A 286 -1.69 18.25 -11.41
CA ALA A 286 -3.11 18.43 -11.12
C ALA A 286 -3.97 17.37 -11.85
N ARG A 287 -3.58 17.01 -13.08
CA ARG A 287 -4.22 15.98 -13.88
C ARG A 287 -3.15 15.07 -14.47
N PHE A 288 -3.40 13.75 -14.43
CA PHE A 288 -2.48 12.77 -15.00
C PHE A 288 -2.32 12.98 -16.51
N ASP A 289 -1.05 13.02 -16.94
CA ASP A 289 -0.63 13.03 -18.34
C ASP A 289 0.49 12.02 -18.53
N ALA A 290 0.24 11.00 -19.35
CA ALA A 290 1.18 9.90 -19.58
C ALA A 290 2.48 10.38 -20.22
N GLN A 291 2.41 11.32 -21.22
CA GLN A 291 3.60 11.82 -21.90
C GLN A 291 4.44 12.71 -20.97
N ALA A 292 3.79 13.54 -20.15
CA ALA A 292 4.48 14.35 -19.16
C ALA A 292 5.21 13.46 -18.13
N LEU A 293 4.54 12.41 -17.62
CA LEU A 293 5.19 11.46 -16.71
C LEU A 293 6.37 10.76 -17.38
N MET A 294 6.22 10.30 -18.63
CA MET A 294 7.29 9.64 -19.37
C MET A 294 8.50 10.57 -19.57
N MET A 295 8.26 11.84 -19.83
CA MET A 295 9.32 12.85 -19.92
C MET A 295 10.06 13.00 -18.59
N GLN A 296 9.34 13.02 -17.45
CA GLN A 296 9.96 13.13 -16.12
C GLN A 296 10.77 11.88 -15.76
N LEU A 297 10.28 10.66 -16.08
CA LEU A 297 11.03 9.42 -15.88
C LEU A 297 12.40 9.46 -16.59
N ARG A 298 12.43 9.98 -17.83
CA ARG A 298 13.68 10.13 -18.60
C ARG A 298 14.57 11.23 -18.03
N ARG A 299 14.00 12.40 -17.76
CA ARG A 299 14.74 13.59 -17.28
C ARG A 299 15.41 13.34 -15.92
N ALA A 300 14.69 12.76 -14.98
CA ALA A 300 15.20 12.46 -13.64
C ALA A 300 16.03 11.17 -13.60
N ARG A 301 16.18 10.45 -14.72
CA ARG A 301 16.88 9.17 -14.81
C ARG A 301 16.40 8.19 -13.73
N VAL A 302 15.07 8.05 -13.62
CA VAL A 302 14.44 7.16 -12.64
C VAL A 302 14.92 5.74 -12.87
N THR A 303 15.45 5.11 -11.82
CA THR A 303 16.01 3.76 -11.88
C THR A 303 15.00 2.71 -11.48
N THR A 304 14.06 3.04 -10.59
CA THR A 304 12.99 2.16 -10.11
C THR A 304 11.66 2.91 -10.10
N PHE A 305 10.63 2.33 -10.72
CA PHE A 305 9.32 2.98 -10.87
C PHE A 305 8.19 2.08 -10.38
N CYS A 306 7.40 2.58 -9.43
CA CYS A 306 6.24 1.90 -8.86
C CYS A 306 4.96 2.68 -9.13
N ALA A 307 3.99 2.06 -9.78
CA ALA A 307 2.71 2.69 -10.07
C ALA A 307 1.52 1.72 -9.86
N PRO A 308 0.33 2.23 -9.54
CA PRO A 308 -0.87 1.40 -9.50
C PRO A 308 -1.25 0.90 -10.90
N PRO A 309 -1.96 -0.23 -11.03
CA PRO A 309 -2.40 -0.79 -12.31
C PRO A 309 -3.14 0.19 -13.20
N THR A 310 -3.94 1.08 -12.62
CA THR A 310 -4.63 2.14 -13.36
C THR A 310 -3.67 3.06 -14.12
N VAL A 311 -2.56 3.45 -13.50
CA VAL A 311 -1.54 4.28 -14.16
C VAL A 311 -0.84 3.50 -15.27
N TRP A 312 -0.51 2.23 -15.03
CA TRP A 312 0.07 1.37 -16.06
C TRP A 312 -0.85 1.22 -17.28
N ARG A 313 -2.16 1.04 -17.06
CA ARG A 313 -3.15 1.01 -18.16
C ARG A 313 -3.16 2.31 -18.97
N MET A 314 -3.10 3.47 -18.31
CA MET A 314 -3.01 4.76 -19.00
C MET A 314 -1.70 4.93 -19.76
N LEU A 315 -0.59 4.42 -19.22
CA LEU A 315 0.71 4.48 -19.88
C LEU A 315 0.76 3.65 -21.16
N ILE A 316 0.22 2.42 -21.17
CA ILE A 316 0.21 1.57 -22.37
C ILE A 316 -0.75 2.05 -23.46
N GLN A 317 -1.74 2.88 -23.13
CA GLN A 317 -2.59 3.54 -24.12
C GLN A 317 -1.89 4.71 -24.82
N ALA A 318 -0.82 5.22 -24.22
CA ALA A 318 0.06 6.22 -24.82
C ALA A 318 1.26 5.53 -25.50
N ASP A 319 1.99 6.29 -26.31
CA ASP A 319 3.27 5.80 -26.83
C ASP A 319 4.32 5.77 -25.71
N LEU A 320 4.70 4.58 -25.29
CA LEU A 320 5.73 4.38 -24.27
C LEU A 320 7.12 4.85 -24.74
N GLY A 321 7.37 4.83 -26.05
CA GLY A 321 8.66 5.16 -26.62
C GLY A 321 9.80 4.26 -26.10
N GLU A 322 11.03 4.75 -26.18
CA GLU A 322 12.20 4.02 -25.67
C GLU A 322 12.20 3.97 -24.13
N ARG A 323 12.77 2.89 -23.60
CA ARG A 323 12.97 2.75 -22.15
C ARG A 323 13.81 3.90 -21.60
N PRO A 324 13.40 4.54 -20.47
CA PRO A 324 14.24 5.54 -19.81
C PRO A 324 15.62 4.98 -19.44
N GLU A 325 16.67 5.77 -19.72
CA GLU A 325 18.05 5.37 -19.42
C GLU A 325 18.21 5.10 -17.91
N GLY A 326 18.85 3.98 -17.58
CA GLY A 326 19.08 3.57 -16.18
C GLY A 326 17.91 2.89 -15.50
N MET A 327 16.70 2.89 -16.10
CA MET A 327 15.54 2.19 -15.54
C MET A 327 15.75 0.68 -15.59
N ARG A 328 15.60 0.02 -14.42
CA ARG A 328 15.81 -1.42 -14.28
C ARG A 328 14.68 -2.15 -13.58
N GLU A 329 13.88 -1.47 -12.75
CA GLU A 329 12.80 -2.10 -11.99
C GLU A 329 11.48 -1.39 -12.21
N LEU A 330 10.46 -2.18 -12.57
CA LEU A 330 9.08 -1.73 -12.74
C LEU A 330 8.17 -2.51 -11.79
N LEU A 331 7.28 -1.80 -11.11
CA LEU A 331 6.44 -2.39 -10.08
C LEU A 331 4.98 -1.97 -10.21
N GLY A 332 4.10 -2.95 -9.97
CA GLY A 332 2.66 -2.73 -9.80
C GLY A 332 2.25 -3.13 -8.40
N ALA A 333 1.42 -2.37 -7.73
CA ALA A 333 0.85 -2.75 -6.45
C ALA A 333 -0.40 -1.94 -6.09
N GLY A 334 -1.22 -2.51 -5.22
CA GLY A 334 -2.46 -1.90 -4.71
C GLY A 334 -3.72 -2.57 -5.23
N GLU A 335 -3.65 -3.13 -6.42
CA GLU A 335 -4.64 -3.96 -7.08
C GLU A 335 -3.91 -5.02 -7.90
N PRO A 336 -4.53 -6.16 -8.22
CA PRO A 336 -3.91 -7.14 -9.10
C PRO A 336 -3.64 -6.55 -10.49
N LEU A 337 -2.48 -6.90 -11.05
CA LEU A 337 -2.01 -6.38 -12.33
C LEU A 337 -2.39 -7.33 -13.47
N ASN A 338 -3.09 -6.80 -14.48
CA ASN A 338 -3.46 -7.57 -15.66
C ASN A 338 -2.21 -8.05 -16.44
N PRO A 339 -2.12 -9.35 -16.79
CA PRO A 339 -1.02 -9.91 -17.54
C PRO A 339 -0.77 -9.25 -18.90
N ASP A 340 -1.80 -8.71 -19.56
CA ASP A 340 -1.65 -8.01 -20.83
C ASP A 340 -0.85 -6.71 -20.68
N VAL A 341 -1.09 -5.95 -19.64
CA VAL A 341 -0.31 -4.74 -19.31
C VAL A 341 1.17 -5.10 -19.14
N ILE A 342 1.47 -6.21 -18.45
CA ILE A 342 2.84 -6.70 -18.27
C ILE A 342 3.48 -6.99 -19.63
N ARG A 343 2.79 -7.75 -20.50
CA ARG A 343 3.30 -8.12 -21.83
C ARG A 343 3.59 -6.91 -22.71
N GLN A 344 2.70 -5.91 -22.70
CA GLN A 344 2.87 -4.70 -23.51
C GLN A 344 4.09 -3.88 -23.08
N VAL A 345 4.28 -3.68 -21.77
CA VAL A 345 5.45 -2.96 -21.24
C VAL A 345 6.73 -3.76 -21.48
N GLU A 346 6.71 -5.07 -21.29
CA GLU A 346 7.87 -5.94 -21.58
C GLU A 346 8.28 -5.87 -23.06
N LYS A 347 7.32 -5.88 -23.97
CA LYS A 347 7.56 -5.71 -25.41
C LYS A 347 8.18 -4.35 -25.73
N ALA A 348 7.73 -3.27 -25.08
CA ALA A 348 8.22 -1.92 -25.35
C ALA A 348 9.59 -1.64 -24.71
N TRP A 349 9.79 -2.06 -23.46
CA TRP A 349 10.99 -1.68 -22.69
C TRP A 349 11.94 -2.81 -22.36
N GLY A 350 11.57 -4.07 -22.63
CA GLY A 350 12.35 -5.25 -22.24
C GLY A 350 12.47 -5.43 -20.73
N LEU A 351 11.50 -4.87 -19.97
CA LEU A 351 11.39 -4.99 -18.52
C LEU A 351 10.01 -5.48 -18.15
N THR A 352 9.95 -6.44 -17.25
CA THR A 352 8.69 -7.00 -16.73
C THR A 352 8.22 -6.21 -15.50
N ILE A 353 6.95 -5.79 -15.48
CA ILE A 353 6.36 -5.20 -14.27
C ILE A 353 6.19 -6.32 -13.25
N ARG A 354 6.75 -6.12 -12.05
CA ARG A 354 6.68 -7.07 -10.94
C ARG A 354 5.56 -6.68 -9.98
N ASP A 355 4.65 -7.62 -9.75
CA ASP A 355 3.56 -7.47 -8.79
C ASP A 355 4.00 -7.86 -7.38
N GLY A 356 3.24 -7.42 -6.38
CA GLY A 356 3.47 -7.75 -4.98
C GLY A 356 2.24 -7.46 -4.11
N PHE A 357 2.11 -8.23 -3.04
CA PHE A 357 0.99 -8.19 -2.11
C PHE A 357 1.45 -7.84 -0.70
N GLY A 358 0.69 -6.98 -0.08
CA GLY A 358 0.77 -6.62 1.33
C GLY A 358 -0.43 -5.77 1.72
N GLN A 359 -0.57 -5.49 2.98
CA GLN A 359 -1.69 -4.74 3.53
C GLN A 359 -1.20 -3.54 4.33
N THR A 360 -2.10 -2.64 4.73
CA THR A 360 -1.76 -1.59 5.70
C THR A 360 -1.33 -2.21 7.03
N GLU A 361 -1.93 -3.33 7.39
CA GLU A 361 -1.68 -4.13 8.59
C GLU A 361 -0.29 -4.81 8.60
N THR A 362 0.36 -4.84 7.45
CA THR A 362 1.69 -5.45 7.28
C THR A 362 2.59 -4.54 6.44
N THR A 363 3.77 -5.02 6.07
CA THR A 363 4.50 -4.52 4.92
C THR A 363 4.32 -5.50 3.75
N LEU A 364 5.24 -5.57 2.81
CA LEU A 364 5.14 -6.54 1.73
C LEU A 364 5.28 -7.97 2.27
N GLN A 365 4.33 -8.84 1.93
CA GLN A 365 4.28 -10.25 2.35
C GLN A 365 4.72 -11.20 1.23
N VAL A 366 4.23 -10.96 0.02
CA VAL A 366 4.46 -11.76 -1.18
C VAL A 366 4.92 -10.84 -2.30
N GLY A 367 5.91 -11.23 -3.07
CA GLY A 367 6.40 -10.39 -4.16
C GLY A 367 7.17 -11.14 -5.23
N ASN A 368 7.07 -10.66 -6.46
CA ASN A 368 8.01 -11.00 -7.52
C ASN A 368 9.30 -10.20 -7.28
N THR A 369 10.38 -10.86 -6.87
CA THR A 369 11.64 -10.20 -6.53
C THR A 369 12.53 -9.98 -7.77
N PRO A 370 13.44 -8.99 -7.77
CA PRO A 370 14.40 -8.81 -8.84
C PRO A 370 15.18 -10.10 -9.13
N GLY A 371 15.45 -10.37 -10.40
CA GLY A 371 16.24 -11.52 -10.84
C GLY A 371 15.53 -12.88 -10.81
N ALA A 372 14.38 -12.98 -10.14
CA ALA A 372 13.55 -14.19 -10.18
C ALA A 372 12.64 -14.20 -11.43
N PRO A 373 12.32 -15.36 -12.01
CA PRO A 373 11.30 -15.46 -13.04
C PRO A 373 9.97 -14.87 -12.57
N VAL A 374 9.31 -14.09 -13.41
CA VAL A 374 7.99 -13.54 -13.13
C VAL A 374 6.94 -14.42 -13.80
N LYS A 375 5.99 -14.96 -13.02
CA LYS A 375 4.81 -15.61 -13.56
C LYS A 375 3.68 -14.56 -13.66
N ALA A 376 3.29 -14.23 -14.88
CA ALA A 376 2.22 -13.26 -15.12
C ALA A 376 0.90 -13.72 -14.45
N GLY A 377 0.25 -12.79 -13.72
CA GLY A 377 -0.93 -13.09 -12.91
C GLY A 377 -0.64 -13.58 -11.49
N SER A 378 0.61 -13.91 -11.17
CA SER A 378 1.02 -14.25 -9.80
C SER A 378 1.57 -13.01 -9.08
N MET A 379 1.23 -12.87 -7.79
CA MET A 379 1.82 -11.85 -6.91
C MET A 379 3.28 -12.13 -6.58
N GLY A 380 3.79 -13.33 -6.91
CA GLY A 380 5.15 -13.77 -6.61
C GLY A 380 5.20 -14.83 -5.51
N ARG A 381 6.27 -14.84 -4.74
CA ARG A 381 6.53 -15.80 -3.65
C ARG A 381 6.66 -15.08 -2.31
N PRO A 382 6.52 -15.80 -1.17
CA PRO A 382 6.74 -15.20 0.15
C PRO A 382 8.05 -14.43 0.22
N MET A 383 8.02 -13.21 0.77
CA MET A 383 9.24 -12.43 0.93
C MET A 383 10.18 -13.07 1.96
N PRO A 384 11.51 -12.96 1.77
CA PRO A 384 12.48 -13.49 2.73
C PRO A 384 12.17 -13.05 4.17
N GLY A 385 12.08 -14.02 5.08
CA GLY A 385 11.77 -13.79 6.50
C GLY A 385 10.28 -13.57 6.83
N VAL A 386 9.38 -13.63 5.85
CA VAL A 386 7.93 -13.50 6.08
C VAL A 386 7.27 -14.88 6.08
N PRO A 387 6.66 -15.31 7.19
CA PRO A 387 6.15 -16.67 7.36
C PRO A 387 4.72 -16.81 6.77
N VAL A 388 4.60 -16.67 5.45
CA VAL A 388 3.32 -16.79 4.74
C VAL A 388 2.90 -18.25 4.62
N VAL A 389 1.68 -18.53 5.04
CA VAL A 389 0.98 -19.82 4.86
C VAL A 389 -0.36 -19.59 4.19
N LEU A 390 -0.93 -20.65 3.59
CA LEU A 390 -2.31 -20.66 3.14
C LEU A 390 -3.11 -21.59 4.04
N ILE A 391 -4.26 -21.11 4.53
CA ILE A 391 -5.15 -21.85 5.43
C ILE A 391 -6.48 -22.05 4.72
N ASP A 392 -6.93 -23.29 4.60
CA ASP A 392 -8.28 -23.58 4.13
C ASP A 392 -9.30 -23.03 5.12
N PRO A 393 -10.22 -22.13 4.71
CA PRO A 393 -11.13 -21.46 5.63
C PRO A 393 -12.22 -22.38 6.20
N ILE A 394 -12.36 -23.61 5.66
CA ILE A 394 -13.35 -24.59 6.13
C ILE A 394 -12.75 -25.54 7.15
N SER A 395 -11.60 -26.15 6.82
CA SER A 395 -10.93 -27.10 7.70
C SER A 395 -10.03 -26.44 8.75
N GLY A 396 -9.55 -25.21 8.49
CA GLY A 396 -8.55 -24.54 9.32
C GLY A 396 -7.14 -25.12 9.18
N GLU A 397 -6.91 -25.98 8.21
CA GLU A 397 -5.62 -26.65 7.98
C GLU A 397 -4.79 -25.95 6.89
N LEU A 398 -3.48 -26.24 6.87
CA LEU A 398 -2.59 -25.80 5.80
C LEU A 398 -3.01 -26.41 4.45
N ALA A 399 -3.05 -25.59 3.41
CA ALA A 399 -3.47 -25.98 2.08
C ALA A 399 -2.67 -25.24 0.99
N ASP A 400 -2.77 -25.66 -0.27
CA ASP A 400 -2.23 -24.93 -1.41
C ASP A 400 -3.25 -23.93 -2.01
N GLU A 401 -4.50 -23.97 -1.57
CA GLU A 401 -5.55 -22.97 -1.82
C GLU A 401 -6.21 -22.59 -0.51
N GLY A 402 -6.22 -21.32 -0.16
CA GLY A 402 -6.82 -20.85 1.09
C GLY A 402 -6.56 -19.39 1.35
N GLU A 403 -6.92 -18.96 2.56
CA GLU A 403 -6.63 -17.62 3.04
C GLU A 403 -5.13 -17.43 3.26
N ILE A 404 -4.60 -16.30 2.78
CA ILE A 404 -3.23 -15.89 3.07
C ILE A 404 -3.15 -15.54 4.56
N CYS A 405 -2.27 -16.21 5.27
CA CYS A 405 -2.05 -15.98 6.69
C CYS A 405 -0.56 -15.82 7.01
N LEU A 406 -0.25 -15.19 8.13
CA LEU A 406 1.10 -15.20 8.70
C LEU A 406 1.12 -16.10 9.93
N ASP A 407 2.08 -17.01 9.99
CA ASP A 407 2.30 -17.89 11.15
C ASP A 407 2.88 -17.07 12.33
N LEU A 408 2.06 -16.85 13.36
CA LEU A 408 2.44 -16.03 14.53
C LEU A 408 3.48 -16.71 15.42
N ALA A 409 3.63 -18.04 15.35
CA ALA A 409 4.68 -18.74 16.09
C ALA A 409 6.10 -18.37 15.61
N GLN A 410 6.22 -17.85 14.39
CA GLN A 410 7.48 -17.37 13.81
C GLN A 410 7.74 -15.88 14.06
N HIS A 411 6.89 -15.20 14.84
CA HIS A 411 7.03 -13.79 15.21
C HIS A 411 7.29 -12.86 14.02
N PRO A 412 6.32 -12.71 13.08
CA PRO A 412 6.49 -11.87 11.89
C PRO A 412 6.74 -10.41 12.28
N VAL A 413 7.95 -9.91 11.98
CA VAL A 413 8.38 -8.55 12.34
C VAL A 413 7.53 -7.49 11.65
N ASN A 414 7.06 -7.77 10.45
CA ASN A 414 6.34 -6.84 9.58
C ASN A 414 4.83 -6.78 9.83
N LEU A 415 4.34 -7.30 10.94
CA LEU A 415 2.92 -7.29 11.30
C LEU A 415 2.61 -6.13 12.28
N MET A 416 1.47 -5.48 12.10
CA MET A 416 0.93 -4.46 13.02
C MET A 416 0.89 -4.95 14.47
N THR A 417 0.87 -4.04 15.42
CA THR A 417 0.62 -4.37 16.84
C THR A 417 -0.82 -4.74 17.10
N GLY A 418 -1.73 -4.26 16.27
CA GLY A 418 -3.16 -4.58 16.28
C GLY A 418 -4.04 -3.45 15.77
N TYR A 419 -5.35 -3.68 15.83
CA TYR A 419 -6.35 -2.65 15.64
C TYR A 419 -6.59 -1.94 16.96
N LEU A 420 -6.24 -0.65 17.01
CA LEU A 420 -6.37 0.17 18.20
C LEU A 420 -7.84 0.29 18.64
N GLY A 421 -8.11 -0.07 19.89
CA GLY A 421 -9.45 0.01 20.48
C GLY A 421 -10.45 -1.03 19.99
N ASP A 422 -10.01 -2.10 19.30
CA ASP A 422 -10.87 -3.16 18.78
C ASP A 422 -10.36 -4.57 19.18
N PRO A 423 -10.46 -4.93 20.46
CA PRO A 423 -9.96 -6.23 20.96
C PRO A 423 -10.69 -7.43 20.37
N GLU A 424 -11.98 -7.30 20.03
CA GLU A 424 -12.75 -8.39 19.43
C GLU A 424 -12.21 -8.71 18.03
N ARG A 425 -11.97 -7.69 17.22
CA ARG A 425 -11.37 -7.86 15.89
C ARG A 425 -9.94 -8.41 16.00
N ASN A 426 -9.15 -7.92 16.96
CA ASN A 426 -7.80 -8.44 17.18
C ASN A 426 -7.83 -9.93 17.46
N ALA A 427 -8.73 -10.39 18.34
CA ALA A 427 -8.91 -11.81 18.64
C ALA A 427 -9.33 -12.61 17.41
N LEU A 428 -10.21 -12.04 16.56
CA LEU A 428 -10.68 -12.69 15.33
C LEU A 428 -9.56 -12.87 14.32
N VAL A 429 -8.79 -11.78 14.03
CA VAL A 429 -7.74 -11.84 12.99
C VAL A 429 -6.47 -12.56 13.44
N THR A 430 -6.34 -12.89 14.73
CA THR A 430 -5.21 -13.67 15.24
C THR A 430 -5.64 -15.07 15.72
N ALA A 431 -6.80 -15.54 15.33
CA ALA A 431 -7.33 -16.83 15.72
C ALA A 431 -6.43 -17.99 15.25
N GLY A 432 -6.43 -19.09 15.99
CA GLY A 432 -5.69 -20.31 15.61
C GLY A 432 -4.16 -20.18 15.55
N GLY A 433 -3.59 -19.06 16.02
CA GLY A 433 -2.13 -18.84 15.96
C GLY A 433 -1.65 -18.26 14.61
N TYR A 434 -2.57 -17.77 13.80
CA TYR A 434 -2.28 -17.14 12.51
C TYR A 434 -2.85 -15.73 12.46
N TYR A 435 -2.16 -14.82 11.76
CA TYR A 435 -2.77 -13.57 11.36
C TYR A 435 -3.51 -13.77 10.04
N HIS A 436 -4.82 -13.55 10.04
CA HIS A 436 -5.73 -13.72 8.93
C HIS A 436 -5.85 -12.43 8.10
N THR A 437 -5.45 -12.47 6.83
CA THR A 437 -5.48 -11.28 5.95
C THR A 437 -6.87 -10.98 5.39
N GLY A 438 -7.75 -11.97 5.33
CA GLY A 438 -9.02 -11.91 4.61
C GLY A 438 -8.87 -12.01 3.08
N ASP A 439 -7.68 -12.33 2.58
CA ASP A 439 -7.38 -12.49 1.16
C ASP A 439 -7.10 -13.96 0.83
N VAL A 440 -7.77 -14.51 -0.18
CA VAL A 440 -7.67 -15.91 -0.62
C VAL A 440 -6.76 -16.00 -1.82
N ALA A 441 -5.92 -17.02 -1.84
CA ALA A 441 -4.97 -17.26 -2.91
C ALA A 441 -4.72 -18.76 -3.14
N GLN A 442 -4.06 -19.08 -4.24
CA GLN A 442 -3.58 -20.41 -4.58
C GLN A 442 -2.05 -20.38 -4.74
N ARG A 443 -1.39 -21.42 -4.25
CA ARG A 443 0.04 -21.66 -4.40
C ARG A 443 0.30 -22.76 -5.43
N ASP A 444 1.16 -22.49 -6.38
CA ASP A 444 1.59 -23.52 -7.34
C ASP A 444 2.80 -24.34 -6.83
N SER A 445 3.19 -25.36 -7.61
CA SER A 445 4.30 -26.26 -7.28
C SER A 445 5.67 -25.58 -7.16
N ASP A 446 5.84 -24.38 -7.74
CA ASP A 446 7.07 -23.58 -7.67
C ASP A 446 7.02 -22.53 -6.54
N GLY A 447 5.93 -22.53 -5.75
CA GLY A 447 5.71 -21.65 -4.61
C GLY A 447 5.16 -20.27 -4.96
N TYR A 448 4.76 -20.04 -6.22
CA TYR A 448 4.14 -18.77 -6.61
C TYR A 448 2.69 -18.72 -6.13
N ILE A 449 2.31 -17.56 -5.61
CA ILE A 449 0.99 -17.29 -5.03
C ILE A 449 0.20 -16.41 -5.99
N THR A 450 -0.96 -16.91 -6.42
CA THR A 450 -1.91 -16.22 -7.29
C THR A 450 -3.13 -15.79 -6.48
N TYR A 451 -3.49 -14.53 -6.57
CA TYR A 451 -4.65 -13.96 -5.88
C TYR A 451 -5.96 -14.51 -6.45
N ILE A 452 -6.87 -14.93 -5.58
CA ILE A 452 -8.21 -15.38 -5.96
C ILE A 452 -9.24 -14.31 -5.62
N GLY A 453 -9.21 -13.74 -4.41
CA GLY A 453 -10.21 -12.74 -3.99
C GLY A 453 -10.22 -12.52 -2.49
N ARG A 454 -11.16 -11.70 -2.03
CA ARG A 454 -11.45 -11.54 -0.60
C ARG A 454 -12.27 -12.73 -0.12
N THR A 455 -12.09 -13.12 1.14
CA THR A 455 -12.92 -14.16 1.78
C THR A 455 -14.40 -13.80 1.79
N ASP A 456 -14.73 -12.49 1.86
CA ASP A 456 -16.07 -11.94 1.88
C ASP A 456 -16.62 -11.59 0.47
N ASP A 457 -15.80 -11.59 -0.57
CA ASP A 457 -16.22 -11.34 -1.95
C ASP A 457 -16.38 -12.61 -2.79
N VAL A 458 -15.62 -13.67 -2.50
CA VAL A 458 -15.73 -14.96 -3.17
C VAL A 458 -17.07 -15.60 -2.84
N PHE A 459 -17.84 -15.99 -3.85
CA PHE A 459 -19.18 -16.55 -3.67
C PHE A 459 -19.37 -17.88 -4.39
N LYS A 460 -20.45 -18.59 -4.04
CA LYS A 460 -20.86 -19.81 -4.75
C LYS A 460 -21.91 -19.50 -5.82
N SER A 461 -21.65 -19.98 -7.02
CA SER A 461 -22.64 -20.07 -8.10
C SER A 461 -22.85 -21.54 -8.43
N SER A 462 -24.01 -22.09 -8.09
CA SER A 462 -24.22 -23.54 -8.04
C SER A 462 -23.19 -24.18 -7.07
N ASP A 463 -22.44 -25.19 -7.53
CA ASP A 463 -21.41 -25.86 -6.71
C ASP A 463 -20.00 -25.25 -6.87
N TYR A 464 -19.85 -24.22 -7.70
CA TYR A 464 -18.56 -23.62 -8.00
C TYR A 464 -18.30 -22.38 -7.16
N LYS A 465 -17.05 -22.26 -6.65
CA LYS A 465 -16.55 -21.00 -6.11
C LYS A 465 -16.25 -20.06 -7.26
N VAL A 466 -16.73 -18.84 -7.17
CA VAL A 466 -16.52 -17.79 -8.17
C VAL A 466 -15.75 -16.65 -7.54
N SER A 467 -14.62 -16.32 -8.15
CA SER A 467 -13.83 -15.13 -7.82
C SER A 467 -14.34 -13.94 -8.63
N PRO A 468 -14.88 -12.89 -8.02
CA PRO A 468 -15.19 -11.66 -8.74
C PRO A 468 -14.00 -11.12 -9.51
N PHE A 469 -12.82 -11.16 -8.92
CA PHE A 469 -11.60 -10.67 -9.53
C PHE A 469 -11.23 -11.38 -10.83
N GLU A 470 -11.38 -12.70 -10.90
CA GLU A 470 -11.10 -13.48 -12.11
C GLU A 470 -12.00 -13.03 -13.27
N LEU A 471 -13.28 -12.82 -13.00
CA LEU A 471 -14.24 -12.35 -14.00
C LEU A 471 -13.94 -10.91 -14.40
N GLU A 472 -13.68 -10.03 -13.43
CA GLU A 472 -13.35 -8.63 -13.68
C GLU A 472 -12.08 -8.48 -14.53
N SER A 473 -11.06 -9.30 -14.26
CA SER A 473 -9.81 -9.28 -15.03
C SER A 473 -10.03 -9.58 -16.52
N VAL A 474 -10.94 -10.48 -16.83
CA VAL A 474 -11.32 -10.77 -18.22
C VAL A 474 -12.18 -9.65 -18.81
N LEU A 475 -13.15 -9.13 -18.05
CA LEU A 475 -14.04 -8.07 -18.55
C LEU A 475 -13.30 -6.79 -18.92
N ILE A 476 -12.28 -6.39 -18.16
CA ILE A 476 -11.50 -5.17 -18.46
C ILE A 476 -10.58 -5.29 -19.68
N GLU A 477 -10.41 -6.49 -20.25
CA GLU A 477 -9.73 -6.68 -21.54
C GLU A 477 -10.63 -6.34 -22.72
N HIS A 478 -11.96 -6.28 -22.53
CA HIS A 478 -12.89 -5.89 -23.57
C HIS A 478 -12.79 -4.39 -23.88
N PRO A 479 -12.70 -3.96 -25.16
CA PRO A 479 -12.49 -2.54 -25.53
C PRO A 479 -13.54 -1.56 -24.99
N ALA A 480 -14.76 -2.04 -24.75
CA ALA A 480 -15.85 -1.21 -24.20
C ALA A 480 -15.75 -0.99 -22.68
N VAL A 481 -14.90 -1.74 -21.95
CA VAL A 481 -14.90 -1.77 -20.50
C VAL A 481 -13.70 -0.98 -19.93
N VAL A 482 -13.99 0.08 -19.19
CA VAL A 482 -12.96 0.81 -18.41
C VAL A 482 -12.76 0.17 -17.06
N GLU A 483 -13.87 -0.13 -16.37
CA GLU A 483 -13.89 -0.74 -15.06
C GLU A 483 -15.08 -1.72 -14.97
N ALA A 484 -14.89 -2.77 -14.19
CA ALA A 484 -15.95 -3.73 -13.90
C ALA A 484 -15.92 -4.11 -12.43
N ALA A 485 -17.10 -4.36 -11.85
CA ALA A 485 -17.28 -4.95 -10.53
C ALA A 485 -18.25 -6.12 -10.64
N VAL A 486 -17.81 -7.30 -10.25
CA VAL A 486 -18.66 -8.50 -10.24
C VAL A 486 -19.13 -8.79 -8.82
N VAL A 487 -20.45 -9.02 -8.69
CA VAL A 487 -21.09 -9.38 -7.42
C VAL A 487 -22.03 -10.57 -7.60
N PRO A 488 -22.33 -11.33 -6.53
CA PRO A 488 -23.35 -12.34 -6.55
C PRO A 488 -24.74 -11.68 -6.64
N GLN A 489 -25.48 -11.94 -7.71
CA GLN A 489 -26.92 -11.67 -7.76
C GLN A 489 -27.65 -12.91 -7.27
N PRO A 490 -28.49 -12.84 -6.22
CA PRO A 490 -29.25 -13.99 -5.74
C PRO A 490 -30.10 -14.63 -6.85
N ASP A 491 -30.10 -15.98 -6.91
CA ASP A 491 -30.83 -16.78 -7.90
C ASP A 491 -31.45 -18.00 -7.24
N ASP A 492 -32.74 -18.22 -7.45
CA ASP A 492 -33.50 -19.29 -6.78
C ASP A 492 -33.04 -20.71 -7.16
N THR A 493 -32.36 -20.87 -8.30
CA THR A 493 -31.91 -22.17 -8.81
C THR A 493 -30.43 -22.41 -8.52
N ARG A 494 -29.61 -21.36 -8.63
CA ARG A 494 -28.15 -21.45 -8.61
C ARG A 494 -27.50 -20.85 -7.36
N LEU A 495 -28.29 -20.50 -6.36
CA LEU A 495 -27.91 -19.74 -5.18
C LEU A 495 -27.54 -18.29 -5.52
N ALA A 496 -26.61 -18.10 -6.44
CA ALA A 496 -26.28 -16.81 -7.01
C ALA A 496 -25.75 -16.96 -8.46
N VAL A 497 -25.86 -15.91 -9.25
CA VAL A 497 -25.23 -15.79 -10.56
C VAL A 497 -24.29 -14.60 -10.61
N PRO A 498 -23.18 -14.67 -11.38
CA PRO A 498 -22.27 -13.55 -11.53
C PRO A 498 -22.93 -12.40 -12.29
N LYS A 499 -23.05 -11.24 -11.67
CA LYS A 499 -23.49 -9.98 -12.27
C LYS A 499 -22.35 -8.99 -12.31
N ALA A 500 -22.09 -8.44 -13.50
CA ALA A 500 -21.10 -7.40 -13.72
C ALA A 500 -21.75 -6.03 -13.80
N TYR A 501 -21.28 -5.11 -12.98
CA TYR A 501 -21.48 -3.68 -13.13
C TYR A 501 -20.33 -3.11 -13.94
N VAL A 502 -20.61 -2.39 -15.01
CA VAL A 502 -19.60 -1.99 -15.99
C VAL A 502 -19.64 -0.48 -16.23
N THR A 503 -18.49 0.16 -16.14
CA THR A 503 -18.26 1.52 -16.60
C THR A 503 -17.68 1.48 -18.02
N LEU A 504 -18.37 2.12 -18.96
CA LEU A 504 -18.00 2.09 -20.38
C LEU A 504 -16.87 3.06 -20.75
N ALA A 505 -16.08 2.65 -21.73
CA ALA A 505 -15.10 3.51 -22.38
C ALA A 505 -15.79 4.58 -23.26
N SER A 506 -15.11 5.70 -23.47
CA SER A 506 -15.60 6.77 -24.36
C SER A 506 -15.84 6.24 -25.78
N GLY A 507 -16.99 6.57 -26.34
CA GLY A 507 -17.39 6.13 -27.68
C GLY A 507 -18.22 4.84 -27.71
N TRP A 508 -18.53 4.26 -26.54
CA TRP A 508 -19.46 3.13 -26.41
C TRP A 508 -20.75 3.57 -25.75
N GLU A 509 -21.87 3.03 -26.22
CA GLU A 509 -23.22 3.34 -25.73
C GLU A 509 -23.72 2.25 -24.78
N PRO A 510 -24.49 2.60 -23.74
CA PRO A 510 -25.05 1.63 -22.78
C PRO A 510 -26.29 0.92 -23.37
N ASP A 511 -26.10 0.17 -24.46
CA ASP A 511 -27.14 -0.49 -25.18
C ASP A 511 -27.01 -2.02 -25.22
N GLU A 512 -28.01 -2.68 -25.83
CA GLU A 512 -28.07 -4.12 -25.97
C GLU A 512 -26.88 -4.70 -26.77
N GLN A 513 -26.43 -3.99 -27.81
CA GLN A 513 -25.32 -4.44 -28.65
C GLN A 513 -24.00 -4.48 -27.85
N THR A 514 -23.75 -3.45 -27.09
CA THR A 514 -22.58 -3.37 -26.21
C THR A 514 -22.63 -4.44 -25.11
N ALA A 515 -23.80 -4.63 -24.47
CA ALA A 515 -23.99 -5.66 -23.48
C ALA A 515 -23.78 -7.08 -24.03
N ARG A 516 -24.31 -7.36 -25.23
CA ARG A 516 -24.12 -8.62 -25.96
C ARG A 516 -22.63 -8.88 -26.20
N SER A 517 -21.91 -7.90 -26.73
CA SER A 517 -20.47 -8.06 -27.01
C SER A 517 -19.64 -8.38 -25.76
N ILE A 518 -19.95 -7.76 -24.62
CA ILE A 518 -19.28 -8.02 -23.33
C ILE A 518 -19.63 -9.43 -22.83
N LEU A 519 -20.89 -9.85 -22.92
CA LEU A 519 -21.33 -11.19 -22.50
C LEU A 519 -20.72 -12.29 -23.38
N GLU A 520 -20.65 -12.08 -24.69
CA GLU A 520 -19.98 -12.99 -25.63
C GLU A 520 -18.48 -13.08 -25.34
N TYR A 521 -17.81 -11.94 -25.09
CA TYR A 521 -16.42 -11.91 -24.72
C TYR A 521 -16.15 -12.73 -23.42
N SER A 522 -16.99 -12.51 -22.41
CA SER A 522 -16.95 -13.29 -21.17
C SER A 522 -17.09 -14.80 -21.41
N ARG A 523 -18.03 -15.19 -22.28
CA ARG A 523 -18.23 -16.61 -22.66
C ARG A 523 -16.99 -17.22 -23.33
N ASP A 524 -16.36 -16.48 -24.21
CA ASP A 524 -15.28 -16.97 -25.06
C ASP A 524 -13.92 -17.04 -24.33
N HIS A 525 -13.80 -16.28 -23.21
CA HIS A 525 -12.54 -16.17 -22.47
C HIS A 525 -12.58 -16.75 -21.05
N LEU A 526 -13.76 -17.11 -20.53
CA LEU A 526 -13.94 -17.74 -19.23
C LEU A 526 -14.41 -19.18 -19.36
N ALA A 527 -14.09 -20.00 -18.35
CA ALA A 527 -14.65 -21.34 -18.26
C ALA A 527 -16.19 -21.29 -18.18
N PRO A 528 -16.93 -22.27 -18.74
CA PRO A 528 -18.39 -22.22 -18.81
C PRO A 528 -19.12 -21.98 -17.49
N TYR A 529 -18.54 -22.40 -16.35
CA TYR A 529 -19.11 -22.20 -15.03
C TYR A 529 -18.81 -20.81 -14.42
N LEU A 530 -17.84 -20.05 -15.00
CA LEU A 530 -17.44 -18.72 -14.56
C LEU A 530 -18.08 -17.58 -15.39
N LYS A 531 -18.82 -17.91 -16.45
CA LYS A 531 -19.36 -16.88 -17.34
C LYS A 531 -20.24 -15.87 -16.60
N VAL A 532 -20.11 -14.60 -16.96
CA VAL A 532 -20.99 -13.52 -16.50
C VAL A 532 -22.40 -13.77 -17.01
N ARG A 533 -23.39 -13.65 -16.13
CA ARG A 533 -24.81 -13.89 -16.46
C ARG A 533 -25.63 -12.62 -16.63
N ARG A 534 -25.17 -11.54 -16.03
CA ARG A 534 -25.85 -10.24 -16.03
C ARG A 534 -24.83 -9.14 -16.23
N VAL A 535 -25.19 -8.14 -17.02
CA VAL A 535 -24.42 -6.90 -17.19
C VAL A 535 -25.34 -5.72 -16.93
N GLU A 536 -24.86 -4.78 -16.16
CA GLU A 536 -25.53 -3.49 -15.95
C GLU A 536 -24.49 -2.38 -16.13
N PHE A 537 -24.81 -1.38 -16.97
CA PHE A 537 -23.98 -0.20 -17.11
C PHE A 537 -24.22 0.74 -15.95
N PHE A 538 -23.19 0.99 -15.17
CA PHE A 538 -23.33 1.66 -13.88
C PHE A 538 -22.07 2.43 -13.49
N GLU A 539 -22.24 3.57 -12.83
CA GLU A 539 -21.12 4.27 -12.20
C GLU A 539 -20.76 3.56 -10.89
N LEU A 540 -19.54 3.03 -10.82
CA LEU A 540 -19.12 2.20 -9.69
C LEU A 540 -18.90 3.04 -8.43
N PRO A 541 -19.52 2.67 -7.29
CA PRO A 541 -19.26 3.33 -6.01
C PRO A 541 -17.82 3.08 -5.58
N LYS A 542 -17.13 4.15 -5.17
CA LYS A 542 -15.71 4.09 -4.80
C LYS A 542 -15.48 4.66 -3.41
N THR A 543 -14.45 4.12 -2.76
CA THR A 543 -13.85 4.75 -1.60
C THR A 543 -13.07 6.00 -2.01
N ILE A 544 -12.70 6.83 -1.04
CA ILE A 544 -11.82 8.00 -1.26
C ILE A 544 -10.48 7.57 -1.87
N SER A 545 -10.04 6.34 -1.64
CA SER A 545 -8.83 5.76 -2.24
C SER A 545 -9.01 5.24 -3.67
N GLY A 546 -10.21 5.35 -4.25
CA GLY A 546 -10.52 4.86 -5.58
C GLY A 546 -10.90 3.37 -5.66
N LYS A 547 -10.90 2.63 -4.55
CA LYS A 547 -11.30 1.21 -4.52
C LYS A 547 -12.81 1.06 -4.64
N ILE A 548 -13.26 0.10 -5.43
CA ILE A 548 -14.68 -0.21 -5.63
C ILE A 548 -15.30 -0.72 -4.32
N ARG A 549 -16.45 -0.17 -3.94
CA ARG A 549 -17.23 -0.56 -2.76
C ARG A 549 -18.22 -1.67 -3.11
N ARG A 550 -17.73 -2.90 -3.32
CA ARG A 550 -18.57 -4.05 -3.70
C ARG A 550 -19.71 -4.32 -2.75
N VAL A 551 -19.50 -4.09 -1.46
CA VAL A 551 -20.55 -4.25 -0.44
C VAL A 551 -21.82 -3.45 -0.77
N GLU A 552 -21.70 -2.24 -1.31
CA GLU A 552 -22.88 -1.43 -1.72
C GLU A 552 -23.63 -2.08 -2.88
N LEU A 553 -22.89 -2.63 -3.85
CA LEU A 553 -23.48 -3.34 -4.98
C LEU A 553 -24.13 -4.66 -4.54
N GLN A 554 -23.50 -5.42 -3.65
CA GLN A 554 -24.06 -6.63 -3.05
C GLN A 554 -25.34 -6.34 -2.26
N GLN A 555 -25.34 -5.26 -1.46
CA GLN A 555 -26.54 -4.83 -0.71
C GLN A 555 -27.68 -4.43 -1.64
N ARG A 556 -27.36 -3.76 -2.77
CA ARG A 556 -28.35 -3.40 -3.80
C ARG A 556 -29.00 -4.64 -4.39
N GLU A 557 -28.22 -5.67 -4.76
CA GLU A 557 -28.76 -6.92 -5.30
C GLU A 557 -29.59 -7.68 -4.27
N ALA A 558 -29.10 -7.77 -3.02
CA ALA A 558 -29.84 -8.42 -1.96
C ALA A 558 -31.15 -7.70 -1.63
N ALA A 559 -31.18 -6.38 -1.68
CA ALA A 559 -32.41 -5.60 -1.49
C ALA A 559 -33.40 -5.82 -2.63
N ALA A 560 -32.96 -5.71 -3.88
CA ALA A 560 -33.80 -5.93 -5.06
C ALA A 560 -34.42 -7.35 -5.06
N HIS A 561 -33.65 -8.37 -4.73
CA HIS A 561 -34.15 -9.75 -4.60
C HIS A 561 -35.20 -9.90 -3.50
N ARG A 562 -34.91 -9.37 -2.29
CA ARG A 562 -35.84 -9.41 -1.16
C ARG A 562 -37.16 -8.71 -1.45
N ASP A 563 -37.09 -7.53 -2.10
CA ASP A 563 -38.24 -6.68 -2.40
C ASP A 563 -38.93 -7.08 -3.71
N LYS A 564 -38.43 -8.13 -4.40
CA LYS A 564 -38.88 -8.64 -5.70
C LYS A 564 -38.91 -7.56 -6.76
N GLU A 565 -37.96 -6.65 -6.73
CA GLU A 565 -37.80 -5.58 -7.70
C GLU A 565 -37.16 -6.11 -8.98
N THR A 566 -37.75 -5.76 -10.14
CA THR A 566 -37.15 -6.08 -11.44
C THR A 566 -36.22 -4.94 -11.84
N ILE A 567 -34.92 -5.22 -11.92
CA ILE A 567 -33.92 -4.25 -12.40
C ILE A 567 -34.02 -4.16 -13.91
N THR A 568 -34.64 -3.09 -14.42
CA THR A 568 -34.91 -2.89 -15.86
C THR A 568 -33.68 -2.44 -16.66
N THR A 569 -32.61 -2.02 -15.98
CA THR A 569 -31.33 -1.58 -16.58
C THR A 569 -30.33 -2.72 -16.78
N GLU A 570 -30.74 -3.95 -16.44
CA GLU A 570 -29.95 -5.17 -16.50
C GLU A 570 -30.13 -5.89 -17.84
N TYR A 571 -29.00 -6.28 -18.43
CA TYR A 571 -28.96 -7.16 -19.60
C TYR A 571 -28.61 -8.58 -19.18
N ARG A 572 -29.38 -9.58 -19.67
CA ARG A 572 -29.25 -10.98 -19.27
C ARG A 572 -28.64 -11.81 -20.38
N TYR A 573 -27.74 -12.72 -19.97
CA TYR A 573 -27.07 -13.62 -20.91
C TYR A 573 -28.10 -14.45 -21.72
N GLU A 574 -29.12 -14.96 -21.04
CA GLU A 574 -30.14 -15.84 -21.60
C GLU A 574 -31.03 -15.13 -22.65
N ASP A 575 -31.11 -13.80 -22.62
CA ASP A 575 -31.92 -13.01 -23.52
C ASP A 575 -31.12 -12.56 -24.76
N LEU A 576 -29.78 -12.53 -24.66
CA LEU A 576 -28.94 -11.91 -25.67
C LEU A 576 -27.98 -12.86 -26.40
N VAL A 577 -27.53 -13.94 -25.75
CA VAL A 577 -26.46 -14.81 -26.26
C VAL A 577 -26.97 -16.22 -26.39
N ASP A 578 -26.91 -16.78 -27.63
CA ASP A 578 -27.33 -18.15 -27.96
C ASP A 578 -26.42 -19.24 -27.41
#